data_b8e9cd3dd2d7e763cb95182c16156c47
#
_entry.id   b8e9cd3dd2d7e763cb95182c16156c47
#
_cell.length_a   1.000
_cell.length_b   1.000
_cell.length_c   1.000
_cell.angle_alpha   90.00
_cell.angle_beta   90.00
_cell.angle_gamma   90.00
#
_symmetry.space_group_name_H-M   'P 1'
#
loop_
_entity.id
_entity.type
_entity.pdbx_description
1 polymer ?
#
loop_
_entity_poly.entity_id
_entity_poly.type
_entity_poly.pdbx_seq_one_letter_code
_entity_poly.pdbx_strand_id
1 'polypeptide(L)'
;METFLTRPDGCQLFYTLDDFTDPWREPATALFIHGLAESTEAWRAWMPHFAGHYRCVRVDVRGFGRSTPMPKEYEWTMDALLEDFAALIDHLDCGPVYLIGAKSGGSMALELAAEYPQLVKTLVGVTPPVVGPQAAIGWIKDIEKVGMLKWAQQTMQGRLGSKASAAEIAWWVHTIQSKTAVSTMQGYLRWVPGMDIRADVAKIQCPTLIFSTTGSGLRSVDSYKEWTSTIPNAKLIVLDSDAWHAAGALPDVCAKAALEFINAHR
;
A
#
# COMPACT_ATOMS: atom_id res chain seq x y z
N MET A 1 3.33 -22.40 -1.97
CA MET A 1 2.47 -22.82 -0.84
C MET A 1 1.64 -21.61 -0.47
N GLU A 2 0.33 -21.76 -0.36
CA GLU A 2 -0.53 -20.65 0.11
C GLU A 2 -0.23 -20.44 1.59
N THR A 3 0.01 -19.20 1.97
CA THR A 3 0.49 -18.87 3.31
C THR A 3 -0.49 -17.88 3.96
N PHE A 4 -0.98 -18.24 5.14
CA PHE A 4 -1.95 -17.44 5.88
C PHE A 4 -1.50 -17.26 7.33
N LEU A 5 -1.71 -16.06 7.87
CA LEU A 5 -1.67 -15.80 9.30
C LEU A 5 -3.10 -15.70 9.83
N THR A 6 -3.47 -16.56 10.76
CA THR A 6 -4.78 -16.48 11.44
C THR A 6 -4.71 -15.49 12.59
N ARG A 7 -5.61 -14.50 12.57
CA ARG A 7 -5.73 -13.50 13.64
C ARG A 7 -6.69 -13.98 14.75
N PRO A 8 -6.63 -13.44 15.96
CA PRO A 8 -7.50 -13.86 17.08
C PRO A 8 -9.01 -13.76 16.80
N ASP A 9 -9.43 -12.83 15.95
CA ASP A 9 -10.81 -12.66 15.50
C ASP A 9 -11.24 -13.62 14.39
N GLY A 10 -10.36 -14.56 14.01
CA GLY A 10 -10.58 -15.55 12.95
C GLY A 10 -10.27 -15.05 11.54
N CYS A 11 -9.91 -13.76 11.37
CA CYS A 11 -9.46 -13.26 10.07
C CYS A 11 -8.18 -13.98 9.65
N GLN A 12 -8.14 -14.43 8.41
CA GLN A 12 -6.94 -14.99 7.80
C GLN A 12 -6.31 -13.95 6.87
N LEU A 13 -5.07 -13.56 7.16
CA LEU A 13 -4.30 -12.67 6.33
C LEU A 13 -3.44 -13.50 5.38
N PHE A 14 -3.69 -13.35 4.09
CA PHE A 14 -2.86 -13.96 3.06
C PHE A 14 -1.57 -13.17 2.87
N TYR A 15 -0.45 -13.85 2.73
CA TYR A 15 0.80 -13.24 2.34
C TYR A 15 1.61 -14.16 1.43
N THR A 16 2.51 -13.56 0.66
CA THR A 16 3.53 -14.26 -0.13
C THR A 16 4.91 -13.91 0.38
N LEU A 17 5.82 -14.84 0.21
CA LEU A 17 7.23 -14.66 0.52
C LEU A 17 8.03 -14.95 -0.75
N ASP A 18 8.73 -13.93 -1.25
CA ASP A 18 9.63 -14.03 -2.39
C ASP A 18 11.05 -13.79 -1.89
N ASP A 19 11.87 -14.83 -1.92
CA ASP A 19 13.26 -14.80 -1.47
C ASP A 19 14.13 -15.50 -2.52
N PHE A 20 14.94 -14.70 -3.21
CA PHE A 20 15.93 -15.15 -4.18
C PHE A 20 17.34 -14.67 -3.77
N THR A 21 17.53 -14.42 -2.48
CA THR A 21 18.84 -14.06 -1.94
C THR A 21 19.74 -15.30 -1.86
N ASP A 22 21.02 -15.06 -1.68
CA ASP A 22 21.99 -16.13 -1.51
C ASP A 22 21.65 -16.97 -0.25
N PRO A 23 21.57 -18.31 -0.32
CA PRO A 23 21.11 -19.15 0.80
C PRO A 23 22.05 -19.20 2.02
N TRP A 24 23.24 -18.65 1.92
CA TRP A 24 24.19 -18.49 3.02
C TRP A 24 24.11 -17.14 3.72
N ARG A 25 23.13 -16.30 3.38
CA ARG A 25 22.88 -14.99 3.99
C ARG A 25 21.59 -15.00 4.80
N GLU A 26 21.56 -14.17 5.81
CA GLU A 26 20.32 -13.82 6.50
C GLU A 26 19.79 -12.50 5.90
N PRO A 27 18.86 -12.56 4.95
CA PRO A 27 18.38 -11.35 4.29
C PRO A 27 17.46 -10.58 5.21
N ALA A 28 17.63 -9.26 5.22
CA ALA A 28 16.65 -8.37 5.83
C ALA A 28 15.32 -8.41 5.07
N THR A 29 14.21 -8.13 5.76
CA THR A 29 12.87 -8.24 5.19
C THR A 29 12.37 -6.88 4.66
N ALA A 30 11.82 -6.90 3.45
CA ALA A 30 11.04 -5.82 2.86
C ALA A 30 9.54 -6.19 2.89
N LEU A 31 8.72 -5.41 3.61
CA LEU A 31 7.27 -5.61 3.72
C LEU A 31 6.53 -4.65 2.81
N PHE A 32 5.63 -5.19 1.98
CA PHE A 32 4.87 -4.46 0.97
C PHE A 32 3.37 -4.45 1.31
N ILE A 33 2.79 -3.24 1.45
CA ILE A 33 1.37 -3.02 1.77
C ILE A 33 0.69 -2.34 0.59
N HIS A 34 -0.27 -3.02 -0.05
CA HIS A 34 -0.98 -2.56 -1.24
C HIS A 34 -2.08 -1.52 -0.93
N GLY A 35 -2.61 -0.88 -1.98
CA GLY A 35 -3.65 0.11 -1.90
C GLY A 35 -5.08 -0.44 -1.88
N LEU A 36 -6.05 0.48 -1.98
CA LEU A 36 -7.49 0.17 -1.96
C LEU A 36 -7.90 -0.77 -3.10
N ALA A 37 -8.63 -1.81 -2.76
CA ALA A 37 -9.12 -2.85 -3.67
C ALA A 37 -8.01 -3.57 -4.46
N GLU A 38 -6.83 -3.67 -3.86
CA GLU A 38 -5.67 -4.32 -4.46
C GLU A 38 -5.35 -5.64 -3.74
N SER A 39 -4.21 -6.22 -4.08
CA SER A 39 -3.68 -7.44 -3.49
C SER A 39 -2.17 -7.49 -3.62
N THR A 40 -1.55 -8.56 -3.14
CA THR A 40 -0.13 -8.88 -3.32
C THR A 40 0.34 -8.78 -4.78
N GLU A 41 -0.57 -9.01 -5.74
CA GLU A 41 -0.26 -8.91 -7.17
C GLU A 41 0.10 -7.50 -7.64
N ALA A 42 -0.36 -6.46 -6.94
CA ALA A 42 -0.01 -5.07 -7.26
C ALA A 42 1.51 -4.81 -7.22
N TRP A 43 2.24 -5.62 -6.47
CA TRP A 43 3.68 -5.52 -6.30
C TRP A 43 4.51 -6.40 -7.25
N ARG A 44 3.84 -7.15 -8.14
CA ARG A 44 4.51 -8.12 -9.03
C ARG A 44 5.69 -7.51 -9.81
N ALA A 45 5.51 -6.31 -10.37
CA ALA A 45 6.54 -5.64 -11.14
C ALA A 45 7.72 -5.11 -10.29
N TRP A 46 7.56 -5.03 -8.95
CA TRP A 46 8.62 -4.62 -8.03
C TRP A 46 9.54 -5.77 -7.64
N MET A 47 9.05 -7.01 -7.66
CA MET A 47 9.78 -8.19 -7.19
C MET A 47 11.10 -8.43 -7.92
N PRO A 48 11.23 -8.26 -9.25
CA PRO A 48 12.52 -8.39 -9.94
C PRO A 48 13.61 -7.44 -9.45
N HIS A 49 13.23 -6.30 -8.85
CA HIS A 49 14.18 -5.34 -8.28
C HIS A 49 14.59 -5.68 -6.85
N PHE A 50 13.71 -6.29 -6.06
CA PHE A 50 13.88 -6.46 -4.61
C PHE A 50 14.28 -7.86 -4.19
N ALA A 51 13.69 -8.91 -4.77
CA ALA A 51 13.75 -10.27 -4.24
C ALA A 51 15.13 -10.91 -4.27
N GLY A 52 16.07 -10.40 -5.09
CA GLY A 52 17.48 -10.81 -5.04
C GLY A 52 18.32 -10.13 -3.95
N HIS A 53 17.74 -9.16 -3.23
CA HIS A 53 18.42 -8.35 -2.22
C HIS A 53 17.82 -8.47 -0.83
N TYR A 54 16.51 -8.74 -0.77
CA TYR A 54 15.69 -8.78 0.44
C TYR A 54 14.74 -9.97 0.39
N ARG A 55 14.39 -10.51 1.56
CA ARG A 55 13.20 -11.33 1.71
C ARG A 55 11.99 -10.42 1.56
N CYS A 56 11.23 -10.57 0.47
CA CYS A 56 10.08 -9.74 0.19
C CYS A 56 8.81 -10.40 0.70
N VAL A 57 8.15 -9.76 1.65
CA VAL A 57 6.84 -10.15 2.18
C VAL A 57 5.80 -9.21 1.58
N ARG A 58 4.87 -9.76 0.80
CA ARG A 58 3.72 -9.02 0.29
C ARG A 58 2.47 -9.52 1.00
N VAL A 59 1.71 -8.64 1.64
CA VAL A 59 0.51 -9.00 2.40
C VAL A 59 -0.74 -8.51 1.69
N ASP A 60 -1.77 -9.35 1.64
CA ASP A 60 -3.13 -8.91 1.32
C ASP A 60 -3.74 -8.33 2.60
N VAL A 61 -4.02 -7.03 2.57
CA VAL A 61 -4.63 -6.32 3.70
C VAL A 61 -5.96 -6.98 4.05
N ARG A 62 -6.31 -7.04 5.34
CA ARG A 62 -7.61 -7.52 5.84
C ARG A 62 -8.75 -7.08 4.91
N GLY A 63 -9.59 -8.01 4.49
CA GLY A 63 -10.71 -7.77 3.59
C GLY A 63 -10.38 -7.76 2.09
N PHE A 64 -9.12 -7.70 1.71
CA PHE A 64 -8.70 -7.58 0.32
C PHE A 64 -7.95 -8.81 -0.18
N GLY A 65 -7.85 -8.94 -1.50
CA GLY A 65 -7.15 -10.04 -2.15
C GLY A 65 -7.68 -11.42 -1.74
N ARG A 66 -6.82 -12.25 -1.17
CA ARG A 66 -7.13 -13.59 -0.62
C ARG A 66 -7.32 -13.60 0.89
N SER A 67 -7.10 -12.46 1.57
CA SER A 67 -7.44 -12.32 2.98
C SER A 67 -8.95 -12.40 3.19
N THR A 68 -9.38 -12.81 4.39
CA THR A 68 -10.81 -12.98 4.72
C THR A 68 -11.61 -11.73 4.35
N PRO A 69 -12.61 -11.82 3.47
CA PRO A 69 -13.49 -10.69 3.17
C PRO A 69 -14.22 -10.21 4.42
N MET A 70 -14.35 -8.88 4.58
CA MET A 70 -15.05 -8.30 5.72
C MET A 70 -16.53 -8.05 5.40
N PRO A 71 -17.44 -8.27 6.37
CA PRO A 71 -18.83 -7.88 6.24
C PRO A 71 -18.93 -6.34 6.16
N LYS A 72 -20.03 -5.83 5.59
CA LYS A 72 -20.22 -4.38 5.43
C LYS A 72 -20.36 -3.62 6.74
N GLU A 73 -20.70 -4.34 7.82
CA GLU A 73 -20.86 -3.83 9.19
C GLU A 73 -19.55 -3.90 10.00
N TYR A 74 -18.46 -4.44 9.42
CA TYR A 74 -17.18 -4.51 10.12
C TYR A 74 -16.72 -3.11 10.52
N GLU A 75 -16.38 -2.95 11.80
CA GLU A 75 -15.88 -1.70 12.35
C GLU A 75 -14.39 -1.54 12.03
N TRP A 76 -14.12 -0.83 10.96
CA TRP A 76 -12.76 -0.54 10.53
C TRP A 76 -12.09 0.45 11.48
N THR A 77 -10.88 0.13 11.91
CA THR A 77 -10.00 1.04 12.65
C THR A 77 -8.59 0.98 12.11
N MET A 78 -7.82 2.05 12.25
CA MET A 78 -6.41 2.02 11.89
C MET A 78 -5.67 1.02 12.79
N ASP A 79 -5.93 1.02 14.10
CA ASP A 79 -5.28 0.13 15.07
C ASP A 79 -5.39 -1.34 14.69
N ALA A 80 -6.58 -1.82 14.31
CA ALA A 80 -6.76 -3.21 13.88
C ALA A 80 -5.90 -3.57 12.64
N LEU A 81 -5.73 -2.61 11.72
CA LEU A 81 -4.88 -2.80 10.54
C LEU A 81 -3.39 -2.81 10.91
N LEU A 82 -2.96 -1.92 11.81
CA LEU A 82 -1.58 -1.88 12.28
C LEU A 82 -1.21 -3.13 13.09
N GLU A 83 -2.12 -3.60 13.94
CA GLU A 83 -1.96 -4.84 14.69
C GLU A 83 -1.81 -6.07 13.78
N ASP A 84 -2.49 -6.09 12.63
CA ASP A 84 -2.32 -7.15 11.64
C ASP A 84 -0.89 -7.19 11.08
N PHE A 85 -0.32 -6.03 10.75
CA PHE A 85 1.05 -5.96 10.23
C PHE A 85 2.09 -6.25 11.32
N ALA A 86 1.89 -5.73 12.52
CA ALA A 86 2.77 -6.02 13.66
C ALA A 86 2.80 -7.53 13.97
N ALA A 87 1.62 -8.17 13.96
CA ALA A 87 1.54 -9.61 14.17
C ALA A 87 2.14 -10.43 13.02
N LEU A 88 2.08 -9.94 11.78
CA LEU A 88 2.76 -10.60 10.66
C LEU A 88 4.28 -10.51 10.80
N ILE A 89 4.82 -9.35 11.19
CA ILE A 89 6.25 -9.15 11.45
C ILE A 89 6.74 -10.06 12.56
N ASP A 90 5.99 -10.15 13.66
CA ASP A 90 6.28 -11.03 14.81
C ASP A 90 6.22 -12.51 14.40
N HIS A 91 5.15 -12.93 13.70
CA HIS A 91 4.97 -14.30 13.21
C HIS A 91 6.14 -14.78 12.33
N LEU A 92 6.69 -13.87 11.52
CA LEU A 92 7.80 -14.18 10.62
C LEU A 92 9.18 -14.00 11.26
N ASP A 93 9.23 -13.51 12.51
CA ASP A 93 10.46 -13.16 13.22
C ASP A 93 11.41 -12.34 12.33
N CYS A 94 10.89 -11.27 11.74
CA CYS A 94 11.59 -10.57 10.66
C CYS A 94 11.75 -9.05 10.85
N GLY A 95 11.44 -8.54 12.04
CA GLY A 95 11.57 -7.11 12.32
C GLY A 95 12.97 -6.69 12.80
N PRO A 96 13.31 -5.38 12.69
CA PRO A 96 12.57 -4.34 11.99
C PRO A 96 12.64 -4.46 10.46
N VAL A 97 11.55 -4.11 9.79
CA VAL A 97 11.41 -4.25 8.34
C VAL A 97 11.73 -2.98 7.56
N TYR A 98 12.09 -3.13 6.28
CA TYR A 98 12.03 -2.08 5.28
C TYR A 98 10.59 -2.03 4.74
N LEU A 99 9.86 -0.98 5.06
CA LEU A 99 8.42 -0.90 4.84
C LEU A 99 8.10 -0.13 3.57
N ILE A 100 7.32 -0.73 2.68
CA ILE A 100 6.89 -0.11 1.42
C ILE A 100 5.36 -0.15 1.35
N GLY A 101 4.74 1.01 1.20
CA GLY A 101 3.29 1.10 1.06
C GLY A 101 2.86 2.00 -0.08
N ALA A 102 1.77 1.62 -0.77
CA ALA A 102 1.18 2.42 -1.83
C ALA A 102 -0.25 2.83 -1.52
N LYS A 103 -0.63 4.05 -1.88
CA LYS A 103 -1.98 4.58 -1.70
C LYS A 103 -2.45 4.43 -0.24
N SER A 104 -3.61 3.81 0.03
CA SER A 104 -4.06 3.55 1.41
C SER A 104 -3.11 2.65 2.19
N GLY A 105 -2.43 1.69 1.54
CA GLY A 105 -1.36 0.92 2.15
C GLY A 105 -0.16 1.79 2.53
N GLY A 106 0.08 2.86 1.79
CA GLY A 106 1.07 3.88 2.16
C GLY A 106 0.66 4.69 3.39
N SER A 107 -0.65 5.00 3.55
CA SER A 107 -1.15 5.62 4.79
C SER A 107 -0.96 4.71 6.00
N MET A 108 -1.30 3.42 5.84
CA MET A 108 -1.08 2.41 6.87
C MET A 108 0.42 2.25 7.21
N ALA A 109 1.29 2.32 6.21
CA ALA A 109 2.74 2.26 6.41
C ALA A 109 3.28 3.49 7.15
N LEU A 110 2.78 4.69 6.85
CA LEU A 110 3.09 5.91 7.59
C LEU A 110 2.70 5.78 9.06
N GLU A 111 1.49 5.32 9.31
CA GLU A 111 0.95 5.16 10.66
C GLU A 111 1.69 4.07 11.44
N LEU A 112 2.02 2.94 10.79
CA LEU A 112 2.83 1.88 11.41
C LEU A 112 4.22 2.40 11.82
N ALA A 113 4.84 3.23 11.00
CA ALA A 113 6.14 3.83 11.32
C ALA A 113 6.05 4.87 12.44
N ALA A 114 4.92 5.56 12.60
CA ALA A 114 4.67 6.52 13.65
C ALA A 114 4.39 5.85 15.00
N GLU A 115 3.52 4.85 15.03
CA GLU A 115 3.03 4.22 16.26
C GLU A 115 3.89 3.02 16.71
N TYR A 116 4.58 2.34 15.77
CA TYR A 116 5.45 1.17 16.04
C TYR A 116 6.87 1.40 15.48
N PRO A 117 7.57 2.50 15.89
CA PRO A 117 8.87 2.87 15.31
C PRO A 117 9.94 1.77 15.43
N GLN A 118 9.83 0.90 16.44
CA GLN A 118 10.74 -0.25 16.65
C GLN A 118 10.59 -1.34 15.57
N LEU A 119 9.49 -1.36 14.82
CA LEU A 119 9.24 -2.36 13.78
C LEU A 119 9.67 -1.88 12.38
N VAL A 120 10.02 -0.60 12.20
CA VAL A 120 10.28 -0.02 10.89
C VAL A 120 11.68 0.58 10.81
N LYS A 121 12.53 0.02 9.95
CA LYS A 121 13.90 0.49 9.72
C LYS A 121 13.98 1.64 8.74
N THR A 122 13.25 1.56 7.62
CA THR A 122 13.02 2.64 6.65
C THR A 122 11.61 2.57 6.12
N LEU A 123 11.09 3.69 5.66
CA LEU A 123 9.76 3.80 5.09
C LEU A 123 9.80 4.33 3.67
N VAL A 124 9.05 3.68 2.77
CA VAL A 124 8.78 4.16 1.41
C VAL A 124 7.27 4.28 1.20
N GLY A 125 6.78 5.49 1.03
CA GLY A 125 5.37 5.79 0.73
C GLY A 125 5.18 6.18 -0.73
N VAL A 126 4.42 5.39 -1.50
CA VAL A 126 4.15 5.70 -2.91
C VAL A 126 2.76 6.31 -3.04
N THR A 127 2.72 7.61 -3.26
CA THR A 127 1.50 8.42 -3.37
C THR A 127 0.49 8.19 -2.21
N PRO A 128 0.94 8.14 -0.93
CA PRO A 128 0.06 7.90 0.21
C PRO A 128 -0.82 9.13 0.51
N PRO A 129 -2.13 8.99 0.72
CA PRO A 129 -2.93 10.06 1.29
C PRO A 129 -2.76 10.11 2.82
N VAL A 130 -2.55 11.29 3.39
CA VAL A 130 -2.56 11.50 4.86
C VAL A 130 -3.95 11.90 5.38
N VAL A 131 -4.87 12.22 4.49
CA VAL A 131 -6.29 12.46 4.78
C VAL A 131 -7.13 11.61 3.85
N GLY A 132 -8.15 10.96 4.38
CA GLY A 132 -9.04 10.09 3.61
C GLY A 132 -9.81 10.85 2.52
N PRO A 133 -10.08 10.21 1.37
CA PRO A 133 -10.76 10.84 0.26
C PRO A 133 -12.27 11.02 0.57
N GLN A 134 -12.77 12.23 0.61
CA GLN A 134 -14.19 12.53 0.84
C GLN A 134 -15.09 11.97 -0.29
N ALA A 135 -14.55 11.81 -1.49
CA ALA A 135 -15.24 11.19 -2.63
C ALA A 135 -15.58 9.70 -2.42
N ALA A 136 -14.99 9.04 -1.42
CA ALA A 136 -15.18 7.61 -1.16
C ALA A 136 -16.66 7.22 -0.95
N ILE A 137 -17.45 8.09 -0.34
CA ILE A 137 -18.90 7.87 -0.16
C ILE A 137 -19.64 7.77 -1.50
N GLY A 138 -19.21 8.55 -2.51
CA GLY A 138 -19.76 8.44 -3.86
C GLY A 138 -19.44 7.10 -4.51
N TRP A 139 -18.25 6.58 -4.30
CA TRP A 139 -17.82 5.28 -4.84
C TRP A 139 -18.64 4.11 -4.32
N ILE A 140 -19.19 4.17 -3.09
CA ILE A 140 -20.12 3.15 -2.58
C ILE A 140 -21.33 3.04 -3.50
N LYS A 141 -21.96 4.16 -3.83
CA LYS A 141 -23.14 4.20 -4.71
C LYS A 141 -22.82 3.69 -6.10
N ASP A 142 -21.65 4.03 -6.62
CA ASP A 142 -21.21 3.57 -7.93
C ASP A 142 -21.02 2.05 -7.94
N ILE A 143 -20.35 1.48 -6.91
CA ILE A 143 -20.11 0.05 -6.76
C ILE A 143 -21.44 -0.70 -6.60
N GLU A 144 -22.37 -0.20 -5.79
CA GLU A 144 -23.71 -0.78 -5.61
C GLU A 144 -24.49 -0.83 -6.92
N LYS A 145 -24.34 0.21 -7.75
CA LYS A 145 -25.04 0.33 -9.03
C LYS A 145 -24.48 -0.57 -10.12
N VAL A 146 -23.15 -0.68 -10.23
CA VAL A 146 -22.51 -1.31 -11.39
C VAL A 146 -21.64 -2.54 -11.05
N GLY A 147 -21.39 -2.81 -9.77
CA GLY A 147 -20.51 -3.86 -9.27
C GLY A 147 -19.03 -3.54 -9.42
N MET A 148 -18.17 -4.33 -8.75
CA MET A 148 -16.72 -4.10 -8.67
C MET A 148 -16.03 -4.11 -10.04
N LEU A 149 -16.40 -5.05 -10.91
CA LEU A 149 -15.76 -5.14 -12.23
C LEU A 149 -15.99 -3.87 -13.06
N LYS A 150 -17.22 -3.40 -13.13
CA LYS A 150 -17.55 -2.22 -13.94
C LYS A 150 -16.97 -0.95 -13.32
N TRP A 151 -17.02 -0.83 -11.99
CA TRP A 151 -16.38 0.27 -11.28
C TRP A 151 -14.85 0.30 -11.51
N ALA A 152 -14.18 -0.86 -11.45
CA ALA A 152 -12.76 -0.97 -11.76
C ALA A 152 -12.46 -0.53 -13.20
N GLN A 153 -13.25 -0.97 -14.18
CA GLN A 153 -13.13 -0.54 -15.59
C GLN A 153 -13.26 0.96 -15.75
N GLN A 154 -14.16 1.61 -15.02
CA GLN A 154 -14.40 3.05 -15.11
C GLN A 154 -13.31 3.91 -14.44
N THR A 155 -12.61 3.37 -13.43
CA THR A 155 -11.66 4.14 -12.61
C THR A 155 -10.19 3.84 -12.90
N MET A 156 -9.87 2.73 -13.57
CA MET A 156 -8.49 2.27 -13.72
C MET A 156 -7.62 3.21 -14.56
N GLN A 157 -8.17 3.80 -15.63
CA GLN A 157 -7.42 4.77 -16.45
C GLN A 157 -6.88 5.92 -15.61
N GLY A 158 -7.72 6.51 -14.73
CA GLY A 158 -7.26 7.59 -13.84
C GLY A 158 -6.19 7.13 -12.85
N ARG A 159 -6.23 5.88 -12.38
CA ARG A 159 -5.23 5.32 -11.47
C ARG A 159 -3.87 5.20 -12.13
N LEU A 160 -3.82 4.64 -13.33
CA LEU A 160 -2.59 4.33 -14.05
C LEU A 160 -2.11 5.48 -14.95
N GLY A 161 -2.95 6.52 -15.14
CA GLY A 161 -2.62 7.67 -15.97
C GLY A 161 -2.82 7.46 -17.47
N SER A 162 -2.68 8.54 -18.24
CA SER A 162 -2.99 8.57 -19.68
C SER A 162 -2.05 7.69 -20.52
N LYS A 163 -0.86 7.37 -20.00
CA LYS A 163 0.15 6.55 -20.72
C LYS A 163 -0.07 5.05 -20.58
N ALA A 164 -0.98 4.62 -19.68
CA ALA A 164 -1.25 3.20 -19.48
C ALA A 164 -1.89 2.57 -20.73
N SER A 165 -1.36 1.43 -21.15
CA SER A 165 -1.90 0.66 -22.26
C SER A 165 -3.21 -0.04 -21.91
N ALA A 166 -4.01 -0.35 -22.93
CA ALA A 166 -5.25 -1.11 -22.72
C ALA A 166 -4.98 -2.50 -22.07
N ALA A 167 -3.86 -3.12 -22.35
CA ALA A 167 -3.47 -4.41 -21.77
C ALA A 167 -3.16 -4.26 -20.27
N GLU A 168 -2.43 -3.22 -19.85
CA GLU A 168 -2.17 -2.92 -18.44
C GLU A 168 -3.49 -2.65 -17.69
N ILE A 169 -4.33 -1.79 -18.24
CA ILE A 169 -5.64 -1.48 -17.66
C ILE A 169 -6.47 -2.77 -17.49
N ALA A 170 -6.55 -3.59 -18.52
CA ALA A 170 -7.30 -4.85 -18.47
C ALA A 170 -6.73 -5.80 -17.40
N TRP A 171 -5.42 -5.93 -17.31
CA TRP A 171 -4.76 -6.77 -16.31
C TRP A 171 -5.07 -6.29 -14.89
N TRP A 172 -4.92 -4.99 -14.59
CA TRP A 172 -5.24 -4.41 -13.28
C TRP A 172 -6.70 -4.59 -12.91
N VAL A 173 -7.62 -4.37 -13.86
CA VAL A 173 -9.06 -4.56 -13.66
C VAL A 173 -9.39 -6.02 -13.33
N HIS A 174 -8.95 -6.95 -14.16
CA HIS A 174 -9.37 -8.35 -14.06
C HIS A 174 -8.60 -9.16 -13.02
N THR A 175 -7.33 -8.83 -12.78
CA THR A 175 -6.48 -9.59 -11.87
C THR A 175 -6.56 -9.07 -10.43
N ILE A 176 -6.72 -7.76 -10.25
CA ILE A 176 -6.60 -7.12 -8.95
C ILE A 176 -7.92 -6.52 -8.48
N GLN A 177 -8.33 -5.42 -9.06
CA GLN A 177 -9.37 -4.53 -8.52
C GLN A 177 -10.77 -5.16 -8.46
N SER A 178 -11.14 -5.96 -9.44
CA SER A 178 -12.48 -6.57 -9.47
C SER A 178 -12.67 -7.73 -8.50
N LYS A 179 -11.61 -8.17 -7.82
CA LYS A 179 -11.63 -9.36 -6.94
C LYS A 179 -12.12 -9.04 -5.53
N THR A 180 -12.08 -7.79 -5.12
CA THR A 180 -12.51 -7.40 -3.78
C THR A 180 -14.02 -7.59 -3.59
N ALA A 181 -14.43 -8.14 -2.45
CA ALA A 181 -15.83 -8.30 -2.11
C ALA A 181 -16.53 -6.93 -1.95
N VAL A 182 -17.75 -6.80 -2.46
CA VAL A 182 -18.55 -5.58 -2.35
C VAL A 182 -18.77 -5.19 -0.89
N SER A 183 -19.01 -6.16 -0.01
CA SER A 183 -19.20 -5.94 1.43
C SER A 183 -17.98 -5.27 2.08
N THR A 184 -16.77 -5.74 1.76
CA THR A 184 -15.51 -5.14 2.20
C THR A 184 -15.40 -3.69 1.74
N MET A 185 -15.65 -3.44 0.44
CA MET A 185 -15.60 -2.07 -0.09
C MET A 185 -16.60 -1.14 0.56
N GLN A 186 -17.83 -1.59 0.80
CA GLN A 186 -18.87 -0.79 1.47
C GLN A 186 -18.44 -0.38 2.88
N GLY A 187 -17.92 -1.31 3.68
CA GLY A 187 -17.44 -1.03 5.03
C GLY A 187 -16.23 -0.09 5.03
N TYR A 188 -15.21 -0.43 4.25
CA TYR A 188 -13.97 0.35 4.16
C TYR A 188 -14.19 1.79 3.66
N LEU A 189 -15.02 1.96 2.62
CA LEU A 189 -15.29 3.28 2.04
C LEU A 189 -16.18 4.17 2.94
N ARG A 190 -16.89 3.63 3.93
CA ARG A 190 -17.56 4.42 4.97
C ARG A 190 -16.55 4.93 6.01
N TRP A 191 -15.55 4.15 6.33
CA TRP A 191 -14.55 4.47 7.33
C TRP A 191 -13.49 5.44 6.82
N VAL A 192 -12.95 5.21 5.62
CA VAL A 192 -11.76 5.92 5.13
C VAL A 192 -11.89 7.45 5.02
N PRO A 193 -13.06 8.07 4.79
CA PRO A 193 -13.18 9.53 4.80
C PRO A 193 -12.86 10.18 6.14
N GLY A 194 -13.02 9.42 7.24
CA GLY A 194 -12.67 9.88 8.59
C GLY A 194 -11.19 9.78 8.95
N MET A 195 -10.37 9.15 8.09
CA MET A 195 -8.93 9.01 8.33
C MET A 195 -8.23 10.38 8.19
N ASP A 196 -7.50 10.76 9.23
CA ASP A 196 -6.59 11.92 9.22
C ASP A 196 -5.37 11.61 10.09
N ILE A 197 -4.23 11.37 9.43
CA ILE A 197 -2.97 10.99 10.09
C ILE A 197 -1.94 12.12 10.06
N ARG A 198 -2.34 13.35 9.77
CA ARG A 198 -1.41 14.49 9.64
C ARG A 198 -0.64 14.80 10.94
N ALA A 199 -1.26 14.57 12.08
CA ALA A 199 -0.60 14.76 13.38
C ALA A 199 0.43 13.65 13.66
N ASP A 200 0.19 12.45 13.15
CA ASP A 200 0.99 11.26 13.46
C ASP A 200 2.22 11.15 12.58
N VAL A 201 2.15 11.58 11.31
CA VAL A 201 3.33 11.55 10.41
C VAL A 201 4.52 12.33 10.94
N ALA A 202 4.31 13.37 11.76
CA ALA A 202 5.39 14.12 12.41
C ALA A 202 6.15 13.31 13.48
N LYS A 203 5.59 12.19 13.95
CA LYS A 203 6.24 11.29 14.92
C LYS A 203 7.22 10.32 14.25
N ILE A 204 7.19 10.17 12.93
CA ILE A 204 8.03 9.24 12.18
C ILE A 204 9.51 9.65 12.32
N GLN A 205 10.34 8.71 12.78
CA GLN A 205 11.76 8.93 13.03
C GLN A 205 12.68 8.23 12.02
N CYS A 206 12.21 7.14 11.42
CA CYS A 206 13.02 6.38 10.46
C CYS A 206 13.23 7.18 9.16
N PRO A 207 14.32 6.92 8.41
CA PRO A 207 14.52 7.47 7.08
C PRO A 207 13.30 7.17 6.20
N THR A 208 12.75 8.21 5.57
CA THR A 208 11.47 8.14 4.85
C THR A 208 11.60 8.66 3.43
N LEU A 209 11.14 7.89 2.45
CA LEU A 209 11.03 8.28 1.05
C LEU A 209 9.56 8.36 0.64
N ILE A 210 9.14 9.51 0.13
CA ILE A 210 7.78 9.70 -0.38
C ILE A 210 7.83 9.97 -1.88
N PHE A 211 6.92 9.35 -2.62
CA PHE A 211 6.68 9.65 -4.03
C PHE A 211 5.37 10.41 -4.19
N SER A 212 5.37 11.40 -5.07
CA SER A 212 4.19 12.12 -5.58
C SER A 212 4.25 12.20 -7.09
N THR A 213 3.14 12.60 -7.72
CA THR A 213 3.06 12.81 -9.17
C THR A 213 2.54 14.21 -9.49
N THR A 214 3.04 14.82 -10.58
CA THR A 214 2.72 16.20 -10.98
C THR A 214 1.26 16.40 -11.37
N GLY A 215 0.66 15.41 -12.04
CA GLY A 215 -0.68 15.48 -12.61
C GLY A 215 -1.75 14.67 -11.88
N SER A 216 -1.52 14.29 -10.62
CA SER A 216 -2.52 13.55 -9.84
C SER A 216 -3.80 14.38 -9.63
N GLY A 217 -4.93 13.86 -10.11
CA GLY A 217 -6.25 14.47 -9.87
C GLY A 217 -6.76 14.33 -8.42
N LEU A 218 -6.04 13.61 -7.55
CA LEU A 218 -6.47 13.39 -6.16
C LEU A 218 -5.76 14.29 -5.15
N ARG A 219 -4.50 14.60 -5.36
CA ARG A 219 -3.66 15.36 -4.42
C ARG A 219 -2.63 16.19 -5.17
N SER A 220 -2.46 17.43 -4.76
CA SER A 220 -1.42 18.33 -5.32
C SER A 220 -0.04 17.98 -4.77
N VAL A 221 1.00 18.31 -5.54
CA VAL A 221 2.39 18.22 -5.09
C VAL A 221 2.65 19.06 -3.84
N ASP A 222 2.03 20.23 -3.74
CA ASP A 222 2.22 21.13 -2.60
C ASP A 222 1.64 20.52 -1.30
N SER A 223 0.51 19.80 -1.39
CA SER A 223 0.03 19.03 -0.23
C SER A 223 1.05 17.98 0.22
N TYR A 224 1.73 17.30 -0.71
CA TYR A 224 2.80 16.36 -0.34
C TYR A 224 4.01 17.05 0.28
N LYS A 225 4.44 18.21 -0.24
CA LYS A 225 5.54 18.99 0.33
C LYS A 225 5.22 19.43 1.76
N GLU A 226 3.99 19.90 2.00
CA GLU A 226 3.54 20.39 3.31
C GLU A 226 3.74 19.34 4.39
N TRP A 227 3.05 18.19 4.30
CA TRP A 227 3.13 17.20 5.36
C TRP A 227 4.46 16.42 5.38
N THR A 228 5.09 16.18 4.21
CA THR A 228 6.41 15.53 4.17
C THR A 228 7.47 16.33 4.90
N SER A 229 7.38 17.67 4.86
CA SER A 229 8.32 18.54 5.57
C SER A 229 8.25 18.43 7.09
N THR A 230 7.20 17.85 7.64
CA THR A 230 7.08 17.59 9.08
C THR A 230 7.83 16.36 9.56
N ILE A 231 8.26 15.49 8.65
CA ILE A 231 9.03 14.28 8.96
C ILE A 231 10.53 14.62 8.91
N PRO A 232 11.29 14.50 10.01
CA PRO A 232 12.68 15.00 10.11
C PRO A 232 13.64 14.45 9.04
N ASN A 233 13.49 13.17 8.68
CA ASN A 233 14.39 12.46 7.76
C ASN A 233 13.69 12.05 6.46
N ALA A 234 12.78 12.89 5.96
CA ALA A 234 12.03 12.58 4.75
C ALA A 234 12.64 13.20 3.49
N LYS A 235 12.54 12.45 2.40
CA LYS A 235 12.82 12.87 1.03
C LYS A 235 11.56 12.73 0.20
N LEU A 236 11.19 13.77 -0.57
CA LEU A 236 10.11 13.73 -1.55
C LEU A 236 10.68 13.63 -2.97
N ILE A 237 10.22 12.65 -3.74
CA ILE A 237 10.45 12.56 -5.18
C ILE A 237 9.13 12.84 -5.90
N VAL A 238 9.14 13.84 -6.79
CA VAL A 238 8.00 14.19 -7.63
C VAL A 238 8.22 13.63 -9.01
N LEU A 239 7.34 12.73 -9.45
CA LEU A 239 7.39 12.08 -10.76
C LEU A 239 6.53 12.85 -11.76
N ASP A 240 7.01 12.99 -12.98
CA ASP A 240 6.24 13.60 -14.07
C ASP A 240 5.26 12.59 -14.65
N SER A 241 4.05 12.58 -14.09
CA SER A 241 2.97 11.66 -14.45
C SER A 241 1.63 12.19 -13.98
N ASP A 242 0.57 11.88 -14.72
CA ASP A 242 -0.83 12.11 -14.34
C ASP A 242 -1.46 10.92 -13.59
N ALA A 243 -0.72 9.83 -13.43
CA ALA A 243 -1.15 8.69 -12.64
C ALA A 243 -1.24 9.04 -11.14
N TRP A 244 -2.32 8.65 -10.50
CA TRP A 244 -2.44 8.78 -9.05
C TRP A 244 -2.03 7.52 -8.29
N HIS A 245 -1.64 6.46 -9.01
CA HIS A 245 -1.08 5.24 -8.48
C HIS A 245 0.31 4.98 -9.07
N ALA A 246 1.31 5.74 -8.64
CA ALA A 246 2.65 5.67 -9.22
C ALA A 246 3.31 4.29 -9.08
N ALA A 247 3.03 3.54 -8.00
CA ALA A 247 3.58 2.20 -7.81
C ALA A 247 3.18 1.22 -8.90
N GLY A 248 1.97 1.37 -9.45
CA GLY A 248 1.48 0.54 -10.55
C GLY A 248 1.81 1.10 -11.93
N ALA A 249 1.76 2.44 -12.08
CA ALA A 249 1.96 3.10 -13.36
C ALA A 249 3.45 3.23 -13.76
N LEU A 250 4.34 3.37 -12.78
CA LEU A 250 5.78 3.60 -12.94
C LEU A 250 6.60 2.65 -12.05
N PRO A 251 6.32 1.33 -12.09
CA PRO A 251 6.90 0.39 -11.14
C PRO A 251 8.42 0.38 -11.15
N ASP A 252 9.05 0.35 -12.32
CA ASP A 252 10.51 0.31 -12.46
C ASP A 252 11.19 1.56 -11.88
N VAL A 253 10.63 2.73 -12.13
CA VAL A 253 11.18 4.00 -11.64
C VAL A 253 11.07 4.07 -10.11
N CYS A 254 9.88 3.75 -9.58
CA CYS A 254 9.65 3.76 -8.15
C CYS A 254 10.48 2.69 -7.43
N ALA A 255 10.51 1.46 -7.96
CA ALA A 255 11.23 0.35 -7.33
C ALA A 255 12.75 0.59 -7.27
N LYS A 256 13.35 1.08 -8.36
CA LYS A 256 14.79 1.41 -8.39
C LYS A 256 15.14 2.49 -7.37
N ALA A 257 14.42 3.61 -7.37
CA ALA A 257 14.68 4.70 -6.44
C ALA A 257 14.43 4.30 -4.97
N ALA A 258 13.40 3.46 -4.72
CA ALA A 258 13.13 2.89 -3.40
C ALA A 258 14.27 1.98 -2.94
N LEU A 259 14.76 1.09 -3.81
CA LEU A 259 15.86 0.18 -3.50
C LEU A 259 17.16 0.94 -3.21
N GLU A 260 17.48 1.96 -4.02
CA GLU A 260 18.64 2.83 -3.79
C GLU A 260 18.54 3.55 -2.45
N PHE A 261 17.37 4.09 -2.13
CA PHE A 261 17.12 4.77 -0.86
C PHE A 261 17.30 3.81 0.33
N ILE A 262 16.68 2.64 0.28
CA ILE A 262 16.77 1.62 1.33
C ILE A 262 18.23 1.17 1.52
N ASN A 263 18.97 0.93 0.42
CA ASN A 263 20.37 0.53 0.48
C ASN A 263 21.30 1.58 1.10
N ALA A 264 20.97 2.86 0.96
CA ALA A 264 21.71 3.95 1.57
C ALA A 264 21.46 4.10 3.09
N HIS A 265 20.44 3.40 3.63
CA HIS A 265 20.04 3.45 5.05
C HIS A 265 20.00 2.05 5.71
N ARG A 266 20.87 1.16 5.26
CA ARG A 266 21.02 -0.21 5.84
C ARG A 266 21.56 -0.23 7.26
#